data_3391e8bc60bbf6aab261dc6f22333017
#
_entry.id   3391e8bc60bbf6aab261dc6f22333017
#
_cell.length_a   1.000
_cell.length_b   1.000
_cell.length_c   1.000
_cell.angle_alpha   90.00
_cell.angle_beta   90.00
_cell.angle_gamma   90.00
#
_symmetry.space_group_name_H-M   'P 1'
#
loop_
_entity.id
_entity.type
_entity.pdbx_description
1 polymer ?
#
loop_
_entity_poly.entity_id
_entity_poly.type
_entity_poly.pdbx_seq_one_letter_code
_entity_poly.pdbx_strand_id
1 'polypeptide(L)'
;MVSYIVGEGGSSDCPIGYIHITSEDECKAFGVENTITWNRADCWNDTVGFVGCFKNPYHIFYSTCEGSTTDPTHIPICRTPETSKELPLFSSLRFWQTVS
;
A
#
# COMPACT_ATOMS: atom_id res chain seq x y z
N MET A 1 2.11 -9.60 -10.96
CA MET A 1 0.78 -9.11 -10.57
C MET A 1 0.79 -8.70 -9.10
N VAL A 2 0.13 -7.63 -8.78
CA VAL A 2 0.10 -7.09 -7.43
C VAL A 2 -1.22 -7.44 -6.76
N SER A 3 -1.14 -7.90 -5.52
CA SER A 3 -2.33 -8.16 -4.70
C SER A 3 -2.38 -7.13 -3.58
N TYR A 4 -3.57 -6.79 -3.15
CA TYR A 4 -3.79 -5.82 -2.09
C TYR A 4 -4.49 -6.48 -0.91
N ILE A 5 -4.21 -5.97 0.29
CA ILE A 5 -4.87 -6.42 1.50
C ILE A 5 -5.08 -5.21 2.41
N VAL A 6 -6.18 -5.24 3.14
CA VAL A 6 -6.45 -4.24 4.17
C VAL A 6 -5.94 -4.82 5.48
N GLY A 7 -5.08 -4.08 6.16
CA GLY A 7 -4.47 -4.56 7.41
C GLY A 7 -5.40 -4.41 8.59
N GLU A 8 -4.81 -4.27 9.78
CA GLU A 8 -5.58 -4.16 11.02
C GLU A 8 -5.65 -2.70 11.47
N GLY A 9 -6.80 -2.31 11.97
CA GLY A 9 -6.98 -0.97 12.52
C GLY A 9 -6.01 -0.74 13.68
N GLY A 10 -5.33 0.41 13.66
CA GLY A 10 -4.35 0.76 14.69
C GLY A 10 -2.96 0.21 14.45
N SER A 11 -2.77 -0.62 13.44
CA SER A 11 -1.45 -1.17 13.13
C SER A 11 -0.65 -0.18 12.27
N SER A 12 0.63 -0.04 12.59
CA SER A 12 1.55 0.75 11.75
C SER A 12 2.27 -0.13 10.75
N ASP A 13 2.06 -1.45 10.79
CA ASP A 13 2.76 -2.40 9.93
C ASP A 13 1.79 -3.13 9.03
N CYS A 14 2.29 -3.55 7.89
CA CYS A 14 1.55 -4.42 6.99
C CYS A 14 1.72 -5.88 7.43
N PRO A 15 0.77 -6.76 7.07
CA PRO A 15 0.96 -8.18 7.33
C PRO A 15 2.22 -8.72 6.63
N ILE A 16 2.73 -9.83 7.12
CA ILE A 16 3.94 -10.45 6.56
C ILE A 16 3.70 -10.76 5.08
N GLY A 17 4.66 -10.39 4.26
CA GLY A 17 4.57 -10.59 2.81
C GLY A 17 4.00 -9.39 2.07
N TYR A 18 3.56 -8.36 2.79
CA TYR A 18 2.97 -7.16 2.20
C TYR A 18 3.74 -5.93 2.64
N ILE A 19 3.66 -4.88 1.84
CA ILE A 19 4.31 -3.60 2.13
C ILE A 19 3.29 -2.48 1.98
N HIS A 20 3.61 -1.33 2.56
CA HIS A 20 2.76 -0.15 2.42
C HIS A 20 2.74 0.32 0.96
N ILE A 21 1.59 0.86 0.54
CA ILE A 21 1.50 1.55 -0.75
C ILE A 21 2.17 2.90 -0.56
N THR A 22 3.24 3.15 -1.30
CA THR A 22 4.01 4.39 -1.19
C THR A 22 3.81 5.31 -2.39
N SER A 23 2.72 5.14 -3.12
CA SER A 23 2.34 6.01 -4.23
C SER A 23 0.95 6.54 -3.97
N GLU A 24 0.81 7.86 -3.99
CA GLU A 24 -0.48 8.50 -3.82
C GLU A 24 -1.45 8.09 -4.92
N ASP A 25 -0.96 7.99 -6.16
CA ASP A 25 -1.79 7.59 -7.30
C ASP A 25 -2.29 6.17 -7.15
N GLU A 26 -1.45 5.27 -6.67
CA GLU A 26 -1.86 3.88 -6.43
C GLU A 26 -2.91 3.82 -5.32
N CYS A 27 -2.77 4.65 -4.29
CA CYS A 27 -3.73 4.74 -3.20
C CYS A 27 -5.09 5.21 -3.72
N LYS A 28 -5.10 6.24 -4.57
CA LYS A 28 -6.33 6.73 -5.19
C LYS A 28 -6.99 5.66 -6.05
N ALA A 29 -6.20 4.94 -6.84
CA ALA A 29 -6.71 3.89 -7.72
C ALA A 29 -7.35 2.76 -6.91
N PHE A 30 -6.75 2.39 -5.78
CA PHE A 30 -7.34 1.40 -4.89
C PHE A 30 -8.71 1.87 -4.39
N GLY A 31 -8.82 3.14 -4.03
CA GLY A 31 -10.08 3.72 -3.57
C GLY A 31 -11.15 3.64 -4.64
N VAL A 32 -10.80 4.00 -5.88
CA VAL A 32 -11.75 3.94 -7.00
C VAL A 32 -12.22 2.50 -7.23
N GLU A 33 -11.29 1.55 -7.24
CA GLU A 33 -11.63 0.15 -7.49
C GLU A 33 -12.51 -0.45 -6.40
N ASN A 34 -12.37 0.04 -5.18
CA ASN A 34 -13.09 -0.52 -4.03
C ASN A 34 -14.22 0.38 -3.56
N THR A 35 -14.58 1.38 -4.34
CA THR A 35 -15.67 2.33 -4.05
C THR A 35 -15.49 3.04 -2.70
N ILE A 36 -14.26 3.41 -2.38
CA ILE A 36 -13.95 4.17 -1.17
C ILE A 36 -13.63 5.59 -1.59
N THR A 37 -14.29 6.57 -1.00
CA THR A 37 -14.12 7.97 -1.38
C THR A 37 -12.75 8.48 -0.99
N TRP A 38 -12.05 9.07 -1.95
CA TRP A 38 -10.75 9.69 -1.71
C TRP A 38 -10.93 10.98 -0.87
N ASN A 39 -10.10 11.13 0.15
CA ASN A 39 -10.09 12.35 0.96
C ASN A 39 -8.92 13.24 0.53
N ARG A 40 -7.71 12.91 0.99
CA ARG A 40 -6.53 13.68 0.59
C ARG A 40 -5.24 13.01 1.06
N ALA A 41 -4.12 13.49 0.52
CA ALA A 41 -2.79 13.20 1.03
C ALA A 41 -2.37 14.32 1.97
N ASP A 42 -1.79 13.98 3.09
CA ASP A 42 -1.34 14.97 4.07
C ASP A 42 -0.34 14.32 5.02
N CYS A 43 0.27 15.14 5.87
CA CYS A 43 1.16 14.65 6.92
C CYS A 43 0.29 14.29 8.14
N TRP A 44 0.01 13.01 8.29
CA TRP A 44 -0.90 12.52 9.33
C TRP A 44 -0.14 12.00 10.55
N ASN A 45 0.99 12.62 10.89
CA ASN A 45 1.91 12.07 11.87
C ASN A 45 1.38 11.99 13.30
N ASP A 46 0.25 12.62 13.62
CA ASP A 46 -0.38 12.48 14.94
C ASP A 46 -1.38 11.32 14.98
N THR A 47 -1.77 10.76 13.87
CA THR A 47 -2.79 9.70 13.85
C THR A 47 -2.38 8.47 13.06
N VAL A 48 -1.28 8.54 12.30
CA VAL A 48 -0.81 7.44 11.47
C VAL A 48 0.69 7.27 11.65
N GLY A 49 1.12 6.07 11.99
CA GLY A 49 2.52 5.78 12.29
C GLY A 49 3.36 5.36 11.09
N PHE A 50 2.92 5.64 9.86
CA PHE A 50 3.64 5.21 8.67
C PHE A 50 3.41 6.15 7.51
N VAL A 51 4.29 6.09 6.50
CA VAL A 51 4.06 6.69 5.19
C VAL A 51 3.32 5.66 4.35
N GLY A 52 2.18 6.01 3.79
CA GLY A 52 1.45 5.09 2.95
C GLY A 52 -0.05 5.31 2.91
N CYS A 53 -0.73 4.40 2.25
CA CYS A 53 -2.16 4.46 2.02
C CYS A 53 -2.91 3.87 3.22
N PHE A 54 -3.96 4.53 3.66
CA PHE A 54 -4.78 4.01 4.76
C PHE A 54 -6.22 4.46 4.58
N LYS A 55 -7.12 3.84 5.32
CA LYS A 55 -8.54 4.18 5.27
C LYS A 55 -9.10 4.25 6.68
N ASN A 56 -10.18 5.00 6.81
CA ASN A 56 -11.08 4.90 7.97
C ASN A 56 -12.40 4.31 7.47
N PRO A 57 -13.47 4.24 8.29
CA PRO A 57 -14.74 3.67 7.81
C PRO A 57 -15.37 4.39 6.63
N TYR A 58 -14.97 5.63 6.34
CA TYR A 58 -15.67 6.46 5.34
C TYR A 58 -14.82 6.85 4.13
N HIS A 59 -13.51 6.99 4.30
CA HIS A 59 -12.65 7.58 3.28
C HIS A 59 -11.31 6.86 3.19
N ILE A 60 -10.60 7.10 2.09
CA ILE A 60 -9.23 6.64 1.89
C ILE A 60 -8.31 7.86 1.85
N PHE A 61 -7.11 7.70 2.41
CA PHE A 61 -6.14 8.78 2.60
C PHE A 61 -4.74 8.29 2.26
N TYR A 62 -3.84 9.23 2.08
CA TYR A 62 -2.42 8.91 1.94
C TYR A 62 -1.61 9.72 2.95
N SER A 63 -0.77 9.05 3.74
CA SER A 63 0.12 9.71 4.70
C SER A 63 1.48 9.95 4.10
N THR A 64 1.93 11.20 4.13
CA THR A 64 3.25 11.58 3.61
C THR A 64 4.31 11.64 4.71
N CYS A 65 3.92 11.46 5.97
CA CYS A 65 4.83 11.54 7.11
C CYS A 65 4.70 10.32 7.99
N GLU A 66 5.81 9.95 8.61
CA GLU A 66 5.84 8.88 9.59
C GLU A 66 5.52 9.44 10.96
N GLY A 67 4.66 8.76 11.70
CA GLY A 67 4.33 9.13 13.08
C GLY A 67 4.76 8.05 14.05
N SER A 68 4.35 8.18 15.32
CA SER A 68 4.74 7.22 16.35
C SER A 68 3.70 6.11 16.55
N THR A 69 2.42 6.39 16.30
CA THR A 69 1.35 5.40 16.50
C THR A 69 0.28 5.59 15.45
N THR A 70 -0.54 4.55 15.28
CA THR A 70 -1.68 4.61 14.37
C THR A 70 -2.97 4.54 15.19
N ASP A 71 -3.89 5.46 14.93
CA ASP A 71 -5.21 5.48 15.56
C ASP A 71 -5.97 4.19 15.21
N PRO A 72 -6.69 3.58 16.16
CA PRO A 72 -7.42 2.33 15.91
C PRO A 72 -8.45 2.39 14.78
N THR A 73 -8.93 3.56 14.43
CA THR A 73 -9.89 3.71 13.31
C THR A 73 -9.19 3.82 11.96
N HIS A 74 -7.86 3.92 11.93
CA HIS A 74 -7.09 4.02 10.69
C HIS A 74 -6.50 2.66 10.37
N ILE A 75 -6.72 2.20 9.15
CA ILE A 75 -6.39 0.84 8.72
C ILE A 75 -5.44 0.93 7.53
N PRO A 76 -4.23 0.36 7.63
CA PRO A 76 -3.29 0.43 6.51
C PRO A 76 -3.78 -0.41 5.33
N ILE A 77 -3.56 0.09 4.12
CA ILE A 77 -3.81 -0.64 2.90
C ILE A 77 -2.46 -1.04 2.33
N CYS A 78 -2.27 -2.32 2.13
CA CYS A 78 -0.97 -2.88 1.81
C CYS A 78 -1.01 -3.62 0.48
N ARG A 79 0.16 -3.88 -0.07
CA ARG A 79 0.28 -4.56 -1.35
C ARG A 79 1.42 -5.56 -1.29
N THR A 80 1.40 -6.53 -2.19
CA THR A 80 2.57 -7.38 -2.37
C THR A 80 3.68 -6.58 -3.03
N PRO A 81 4.96 -6.86 -2.70
CA PRO A 81 6.06 -6.21 -3.38
C PRO A 81 6.05 -6.55 -4.87
N GLU A 82 6.52 -5.62 -5.68
CA GLU A 82 6.68 -5.86 -7.09
C GLU A 82 7.87 -6.77 -7.29
N THR A 83 7.66 -7.89 -7.92
CA THR A 83 8.76 -8.81 -8.09
C THR A 83 9.18 -8.95 -9.53
N SER A 84 8.50 -8.54 -10.40
CA SER A 84 8.85 -8.78 -11.71
C SER A 84 9.32 -7.74 -12.44
N LYS A 85 9.73 -7.65 -12.56
CA LYS A 85 9.94 -6.66 -13.35
C LYS A 85 10.98 -7.06 -14.12
N GLU A 86 10.52 -7.86 -13.43
CA GLU A 86 10.89 -8.39 -13.67
C GLU A 86 11.42 -8.78 -14.24
N LEU A 87 11.48 -9.02 -14.18
CA LEU A 87 11.73 -9.62 -14.69
C LEU A 87 11.94 -9.84 -15.42
N PRO A 88 12.14 -9.99 -15.52
CA PRO A 88 12.17 -10.44 -16.24
C PRO A 88 12.72 -10.69 -16.80
N LEU A 89 12.91 -11.09 -16.61
CA LEU A 89 13.17 -11.63 -17.18
C LEU A 89 13.43 -11.89 -17.33
N PHE A 90 13.69 -11.92 -17.30
CA PHE A 90 13.78 -12.50 -17.75
C PHE A 90 13.64 -12.66 -17.82
N SER A 91 13.83 -12.75 -17.49
CA SER A 91 13.62 -13.28 -17.90
C SER A 91 13.86 -13.40 -18.00
N SER A 92 14.26 -13.52 -18.05
CA SER A 92 14.31 -14.10 -18.50
C SER A 92 14.73 -14.36 -18.45
N LEU A 93 14.82 -14.49 -18.31
CA LEU A 93 15.04 -15.12 -18.63
C LEU A 93 15.24 -15.45 -18.54
N ARG A 94 15.33 -15.61 -18.50
CA ARG A 94 15.42 -16.23 -18.76
C ARG A 94 15.54 -16.64 -18.77
N PHE A 95 15.46 -16.61 -18.75
CA PHE A 95 15.63 -17.21 -19.04
C PHE A 95 15.61 -17.42 -19.11
N TRP A 96 15.79 -17.72 -19.14
CA TRP A 96 15.86 -18.24 -19.63
C TRP A 96 15.75 -18.26 -19.86
N GLN A 97 15.53 -18.25 -19.35
CA GLN A 97 15.40 -18.57 -20.01
C GLN A 97 15.43 -18.53 -20.46
N THR A 98 15.10 -18.56 -20.05
CA THR A 98 15.07 -18.80 -20.82
C THR A 98 15.21 -18.57 -21.17
N VAL A 99 15.16 -18.67 -21.27
CA VAL A 99 15.10 -18.68 -21.94
C VAL A 99 15.17 -18.48 -22.17
N SER A 100 14.87 -18.65 -21.85
CA SER A 100 14.73 -18.77 -22.31
C SER A 100 15.03 -18.63 -22.61
#